data_de1e17702f62f775f1fb07ce0cdb6cd0
#
_entry.id   de1e17702f62f775f1fb07ce0cdb6cd0
#
_cell.length_a   1.000
_cell.length_b   1.000
_cell.length_c   1.000
_cell.angle_alpha   90.00
_cell.angle_beta   90.00
_cell.angle_gamma   90.00
#
_symmetry.space_group_name_H-M   'P 1'
#
loop_
_entity.id
_entity.type
_entity.pdbx_description
1 polymer ?
#
loop_
_entity_poly.entity_id
_entity_poly.type
_entity_poly.pdbx_seq_one_letter_code
_entity_poly.pdbx_strand_id
1 'polypeptide(L)'
;MTADRRGLQPRKQPRQARAEATRQRILAAAAHVFAEYGYAAGTTNRIAEQARVSIGSLYQYYPNKDAILVELMTRHLDAGIAAADGHQNGPLPDSLEEIIRLFVRAAIDNHLDDPQLLRVMMEQGPRAPEILDRISRHERERIAHVHALFAGHPEVRVADTHVAARLVVATIELVVHRLRAAPDPVDTARFENELVAMLTGYLTTAR
;
A
#
# COMPACT_ATOMS: atom_id res chain seq x y z
N MET A 1 -10.61 -54.52 -14.66
CA MET A 1 -10.66 -53.40 -15.58
C MET A 1 -11.23 -52.21 -14.85
N THR A 2 -10.40 -51.38 -14.24
CA THR A 2 -10.79 -50.16 -13.52
C THR A 2 -10.64 -48.99 -14.49
N ALA A 3 -11.76 -48.50 -15.01
CA ALA A 3 -11.81 -47.36 -15.94
C ALA A 3 -11.29 -46.09 -15.19
N ASP A 4 -10.32 -45.45 -15.81
CA ASP A 4 -9.67 -44.22 -15.36
C ASP A 4 -10.69 -43.06 -15.29
N ARG A 5 -11.12 -42.69 -14.09
CA ARG A 5 -12.06 -41.57 -13.82
C ARG A 5 -11.41 -40.16 -13.87
N ARG A 6 -10.18 -40.04 -14.36
CA ARG A 6 -9.43 -38.75 -14.37
C ARG A 6 -9.86 -37.72 -15.39
N GLY A 7 -10.82 -38.04 -16.27
CA GLY A 7 -11.28 -37.16 -17.36
C GLY A 7 -12.59 -36.42 -17.14
N LEU A 8 -13.30 -36.63 -16.01
CA LEU A 8 -14.69 -36.16 -15.83
C LEU A 8 -14.84 -34.95 -14.88
N GLN A 9 -13.76 -34.41 -14.35
CA GLN A 9 -13.88 -33.17 -13.58
C GLN A 9 -13.75 -31.96 -14.50
N PRO A 10 -14.69 -30.96 -14.40
CA PRO A 10 -14.60 -29.74 -15.16
C PRO A 10 -13.29 -29.03 -14.76
N ARG A 11 -12.41 -28.80 -15.74
CA ARG A 11 -11.25 -27.93 -15.54
C ARG A 11 -11.77 -26.58 -15.07
N LYS A 12 -11.26 -26.13 -13.90
CA LYS A 12 -11.56 -24.85 -13.21
C LYS A 12 -12.04 -23.77 -14.18
N GLN A 13 -13.22 -23.23 -13.89
CA GLN A 13 -14.00 -22.22 -14.63
C GLN A 13 -13.18 -21.33 -15.59
N PRO A 14 -13.05 -21.65 -16.89
CA PRO A 14 -12.21 -20.89 -17.83
C PRO A 14 -12.67 -19.43 -17.99
N ARG A 15 -13.95 -19.14 -17.74
CA ARG A 15 -14.52 -17.79 -17.83
C ARG A 15 -14.07 -16.86 -16.72
N GLN A 16 -14.05 -17.32 -15.46
CA GLN A 16 -13.60 -16.50 -14.32
C GLN A 16 -12.10 -16.21 -14.39
N ALA A 17 -11.28 -17.22 -14.69
CA ALA A 17 -9.84 -17.02 -14.84
C ALA A 17 -9.48 -16.04 -15.98
N ARG A 18 -10.20 -16.13 -17.11
CA ARG A 18 -10.02 -15.20 -18.24
C ARG A 18 -10.49 -13.79 -17.89
N ALA A 19 -11.60 -13.65 -17.18
CA ALA A 19 -12.13 -12.37 -16.73
C ALA A 19 -11.15 -11.71 -15.75
N GLU A 20 -10.64 -12.46 -14.77
CA GLU A 20 -9.64 -11.95 -13.82
C GLU A 20 -8.33 -11.57 -14.52
N ALA A 21 -7.83 -12.39 -15.45
CA ALA A 21 -6.65 -12.03 -16.23
C ALA A 21 -6.85 -10.73 -17.05
N THR A 22 -8.06 -10.50 -17.56
CA THR A 22 -8.40 -9.26 -18.28
C THR A 22 -8.45 -8.07 -17.33
N ARG A 23 -9.05 -8.24 -16.15
CA ARG A 23 -9.10 -7.22 -15.09
C ARG A 23 -7.69 -6.81 -14.66
N GLN A 24 -6.79 -7.78 -14.42
CA GLN A 24 -5.40 -7.52 -14.08
C GLN A 24 -4.66 -6.74 -15.17
N ARG A 25 -4.87 -7.08 -16.46
CA ARG A 25 -4.28 -6.34 -17.59
C ARG A 25 -4.76 -4.89 -17.64
N ILE A 26 -6.06 -4.65 -17.40
CA ILE A 26 -6.63 -3.30 -17.38
C ILE A 26 -6.01 -2.49 -16.25
N LEU A 27 -5.86 -3.06 -15.05
CA LEU A 27 -5.26 -2.37 -13.90
C LEU A 27 -3.78 -2.08 -14.10
N ALA A 28 -3.01 -3.04 -14.62
CA ALA A 28 -1.58 -2.82 -14.93
C ALA A 28 -1.40 -1.73 -16.00
N ALA A 29 -2.25 -1.73 -17.03
CA ALA A 29 -2.26 -0.70 -18.06
C ALA A 29 -2.65 0.67 -17.50
N ALA A 30 -3.64 0.72 -16.61
CA ALA A 30 -4.08 1.96 -15.98
C ALA A 30 -2.99 2.54 -15.07
N ALA A 31 -2.31 1.70 -14.28
CA ALA A 31 -1.19 2.11 -13.46
C ALA A 31 -0.11 2.79 -14.31
N HIS A 32 0.30 2.14 -15.41
CA HIS A 32 1.28 2.70 -16.35
C HIS A 32 0.80 4.01 -16.99
N VAL A 33 -0.44 4.06 -17.49
CA VAL A 33 -1.01 5.24 -18.14
C VAL A 33 -1.12 6.42 -17.17
N PHE A 34 -1.54 6.17 -15.93
CA PHE A 34 -1.63 7.23 -14.91
C PHE A 34 -0.24 7.72 -14.47
N ALA A 35 0.74 6.83 -14.36
CA ALA A 35 2.11 7.20 -14.05
C ALA A 35 2.74 8.05 -15.16
N GLU A 36 2.56 7.66 -16.42
CA GLU A 36 3.19 8.31 -17.57
C GLU A 36 2.51 9.64 -17.96
N TYR A 37 1.17 9.68 -18.00
CA TYR A 37 0.41 10.83 -18.50
C TYR A 37 -0.27 11.66 -17.40
N GLY A 38 -0.23 11.20 -16.15
CA GLY A 38 -1.02 11.76 -15.07
C GLY A 38 -2.52 11.40 -15.19
N TYR A 39 -3.28 11.71 -14.14
CA TYR A 39 -4.70 11.33 -14.07
C TYR A 39 -5.55 12.03 -15.14
N ALA A 40 -5.33 13.34 -15.37
CA ALA A 40 -6.14 14.12 -16.30
C ALA A 40 -6.08 13.58 -17.74
N ALA A 41 -4.88 13.30 -18.23
CA ALA A 41 -4.65 12.80 -19.59
C ALA A 41 -4.73 11.25 -19.69
N GLY A 42 -4.78 10.54 -18.57
CA GLY A 42 -4.98 9.09 -18.48
C GLY A 42 -6.43 8.71 -18.80
N THR A 43 -6.79 8.63 -20.07
CA THR A 43 -8.14 8.33 -20.52
C THR A 43 -8.41 6.83 -20.57
N THR A 44 -9.69 6.43 -20.47
CA THR A 44 -10.11 5.03 -20.65
C THR A 44 -9.72 4.47 -22.01
N ASN A 45 -9.67 5.29 -23.05
CA ASN A 45 -9.21 4.87 -24.37
C ASN A 45 -7.73 4.49 -24.37
N ARG A 46 -6.85 5.29 -23.76
CA ARG A 46 -5.43 4.96 -23.60
C ARG A 46 -5.22 3.70 -22.78
N ILE A 47 -6.01 3.56 -21.70
CA ILE A 47 -5.96 2.36 -20.86
C ILE A 47 -6.38 1.12 -21.64
N ALA A 48 -7.45 1.18 -22.43
CA ALA A 48 -7.92 0.06 -23.25
C ALA A 48 -6.88 -0.33 -24.32
N GLU A 49 -6.27 0.65 -24.98
CA GLU A 49 -5.20 0.47 -25.95
C GLU A 49 -3.98 -0.23 -25.30
N GLN A 50 -3.47 0.32 -24.19
CA GLN A 50 -2.36 -0.24 -23.44
C GLN A 50 -2.65 -1.65 -22.91
N ALA A 51 -3.87 -1.91 -22.45
CA ALA A 51 -4.32 -3.24 -21.99
C ALA A 51 -4.57 -4.23 -23.13
N ARG A 52 -4.55 -3.77 -24.39
CA ARG A 52 -4.89 -4.56 -25.60
C ARG A 52 -6.29 -5.18 -25.47
N VAL A 53 -7.26 -4.36 -25.07
CA VAL A 53 -8.68 -4.73 -25.04
C VAL A 53 -9.51 -3.70 -25.79
N SER A 54 -10.70 -4.09 -26.25
CA SER A 54 -11.62 -3.09 -26.81
C SER A 54 -12.13 -2.15 -25.70
N ILE A 55 -12.47 -0.91 -26.06
CA ILE A 55 -13.08 0.04 -25.12
C ILE A 55 -14.38 -0.51 -24.53
N GLY A 56 -15.18 -1.22 -25.34
CA GLY A 56 -16.38 -1.90 -24.87
C GLY A 56 -16.10 -2.99 -23.85
N SER A 57 -15.00 -3.73 -24.01
CA SER A 57 -14.54 -4.70 -23.00
C SER A 57 -14.13 -4.02 -21.72
N LEU A 58 -13.42 -2.88 -21.78
CA LEU A 58 -13.02 -2.14 -20.57
C LEU A 58 -14.26 -1.70 -19.78
N TYR A 59 -15.27 -1.16 -20.44
CA TYR A 59 -16.50 -0.72 -19.79
C TYR A 59 -17.35 -1.85 -19.19
N GLN A 60 -17.13 -3.10 -19.56
CA GLN A 60 -17.71 -4.25 -18.86
C GLN A 60 -17.13 -4.48 -17.46
N TYR A 61 -15.90 -4.01 -17.21
CA TYR A 61 -15.24 -4.15 -15.92
C TYR A 61 -15.30 -2.88 -15.08
N TYR A 62 -15.18 -1.70 -15.71
CA TYR A 62 -15.12 -0.42 -15.03
C TYR A 62 -15.96 0.64 -15.72
N PRO A 63 -16.87 1.31 -15.02
CA PRO A 63 -17.76 2.32 -15.62
C PRO A 63 -17.01 3.60 -16.05
N ASN A 64 -15.87 3.89 -15.44
CA ASN A 64 -15.04 5.08 -15.71
C ASN A 64 -13.63 4.89 -15.16
N LYS A 65 -12.75 5.88 -15.39
CA LYS A 65 -11.37 5.85 -14.90
C LYS A 65 -11.26 6.02 -13.37
N ASP A 66 -12.25 6.66 -12.74
CA ASP A 66 -12.30 6.83 -11.29
C ASP A 66 -12.42 5.47 -10.60
N ALA A 67 -13.31 4.60 -11.10
CA ALA A 67 -13.46 3.24 -10.58
C ALA A 67 -12.18 2.41 -10.73
N ILE A 68 -11.40 2.63 -11.80
CA ILE A 68 -10.10 1.98 -11.99
C ILE A 68 -9.10 2.49 -10.95
N LEU A 69 -9.02 3.80 -10.75
CA LEU A 69 -8.09 4.38 -9.77
C LEU A 69 -8.46 4.00 -8.34
N VAL A 70 -9.75 3.98 -8.00
CA VAL A 70 -10.27 3.48 -6.71
C VAL A 70 -9.82 2.03 -6.47
N GLU A 71 -9.89 1.18 -7.47
CA GLU A 71 -9.40 -0.21 -7.35
C GLU A 71 -7.89 -0.28 -7.14
N LEU A 72 -7.10 0.54 -7.85
CA LEU A 72 -5.65 0.63 -7.64
C LEU A 72 -5.31 1.09 -6.23
N MET A 73 -6.00 2.12 -5.73
CA MET A 73 -5.86 2.61 -4.34
C MET A 73 -6.24 1.53 -3.32
N THR A 74 -7.31 0.79 -3.58
CA THR A 74 -7.75 -0.32 -2.72
C THR A 74 -6.68 -1.41 -2.63
N ARG A 75 -6.10 -1.80 -3.75
CA ARG A 75 -5.03 -2.81 -3.80
C ARG A 75 -3.76 -2.35 -3.10
N HIS A 76 -3.39 -1.10 -3.29
CA HIS A 76 -2.24 -0.52 -2.60
C HIS A 76 -2.44 -0.53 -1.08
N LEU A 77 -3.63 -0.14 -0.61
CA LEU A 77 -4.00 -0.21 0.80
C LEU A 77 -3.99 -1.66 1.32
N ASP A 78 -4.57 -2.61 0.58
CA ASP A 78 -4.59 -4.03 0.96
C ASP A 78 -3.17 -4.61 1.06
N ALA A 79 -2.27 -4.25 0.14
CA ALA A 79 -0.87 -4.66 0.20
C ALA A 79 -0.16 -4.09 1.42
N GLY A 80 -0.39 -2.81 1.74
CA GLY A 80 0.15 -2.16 2.94
C GLY A 80 -0.34 -2.79 4.24
N ILE A 81 -1.64 -3.12 4.31
CA ILE A 81 -2.22 -3.84 5.45
C ILE A 81 -1.58 -5.22 5.60
N ALA A 82 -1.51 -6.00 4.52
CA ALA A 82 -0.92 -7.34 4.55
C ALA A 82 0.57 -7.33 4.95
N ALA A 83 1.33 -6.34 4.48
CA ALA A 83 2.72 -6.16 4.88
C ALA A 83 2.85 -5.84 6.37
N ALA A 84 2.02 -4.93 6.89
CA ALA A 84 1.99 -4.60 8.31
C ALA A 84 1.61 -5.81 9.18
N ASP A 85 0.57 -6.54 8.81
CA ASP A 85 0.11 -7.76 9.53
C ASP A 85 1.18 -8.85 9.53
N GLY A 86 1.89 -9.03 8.42
CA GLY A 86 3.01 -9.98 8.32
C GLY A 86 4.13 -9.69 9.33
N HIS A 87 4.41 -8.42 9.60
CA HIS A 87 5.42 -8.00 10.57
C HIS A 87 4.91 -8.04 12.03
N GLN A 88 3.61 -7.82 12.24
CA GLN A 88 3.00 -7.86 13.59
C GLN A 88 2.90 -9.29 14.16
N ASN A 89 2.79 -10.30 13.31
CA ASN A 89 2.62 -11.70 13.69
C ASN A 89 3.95 -12.46 13.88
N GLY A 90 5.11 -11.83 13.61
CA GLY A 90 6.44 -12.39 13.85
C GLY A 90 6.99 -12.01 15.23
N PRO A 91 8.09 -12.66 15.67
CA PRO A 91 8.82 -12.19 16.86
C PRO A 91 9.39 -10.80 16.55
N LEU A 92 9.04 -9.83 17.41
CA LEU A 92 9.63 -8.49 17.32
C LEU A 92 11.06 -8.53 17.85
N PRO A 93 11.96 -7.72 17.29
CA PRO A 93 13.29 -7.49 17.86
C PRO A 93 13.21 -6.95 19.29
N ASP A 94 14.29 -7.15 20.07
CA ASP A 94 14.37 -6.64 21.44
C ASP A 94 14.70 -5.13 21.48
N SER A 95 15.37 -4.61 20.47
CA SER A 95 15.80 -3.20 20.38
C SER A 95 14.68 -2.34 19.78
N LEU A 96 14.39 -1.20 20.42
CA LEU A 96 13.45 -0.22 19.91
C LEU A 96 13.84 0.30 18.51
N GLU A 97 15.15 0.50 18.28
CA GLU A 97 15.65 0.94 16.98
C GLU A 97 15.34 -0.08 15.88
N GLU A 98 15.53 -1.37 16.14
CA GLU A 98 15.24 -2.43 15.18
C GLU A 98 13.74 -2.55 14.91
N ILE A 99 12.89 -2.35 15.92
CA ILE A 99 11.44 -2.30 15.76
C ILE A 99 11.02 -1.13 14.87
N ILE A 100 11.54 0.07 15.14
CA ILE A 100 11.26 1.25 14.31
C ILE A 100 11.76 1.04 12.89
N ARG A 101 12.95 0.46 12.71
CA ARG A 101 13.52 0.12 11.41
C ARG A 101 12.63 -0.86 10.64
N LEU A 102 12.08 -1.86 11.31
CA LEU A 102 11.12 -2.79 10.71
C LEU A 102 9.89 -2.07 10.16
N PHE A 103 9.30 -1.15 10.93
CA PHE A 103 8.13 -0.40 10.49
C PHE A 103 8.44 0.56 9.34
N VAL A 104 9.60 1.23 9.39
CA VAL A 104 10.04 2.13 8.31
C VAL A 104 10.29 1.35 7.02
N ARG A 105 10.97 0.21 7.09
CA ARG A 105 11.20 -0.68 5.92
C ARG A 105 9.91 -1.17 5.33
N ALA A 106 8.99 -1.69 6.15
CA ALA A 106 7.70 -2.15 5.66
C ALA A 106 6.92 -1.05 4.90
N ALA A 107 6.97 0.18 5.40
CA ALA A 107 6.38 1.32 4.71
C ALA A 107 7.10 1.65 3.40
N ILE A 108 8.43 1.64 3.39
CA ILE A 108 9.24 1.88 2.18
C ILE A 108 8.95 0.82 1.12
N ASP A 109 9.01 -0.45 1.49
CA ASP A 109 8.83 -1.59 0.58
C ASP A 109 7.45 -1.58 -0.09
N ASN A 110 6.40 -1.18 0.64
CA ASN A 110 5.06 -1.01 0.08
C ASN A 110 4.96 0.10 -1.00
N HIS A 111 6.00 0.93 -1.16
CA HIS A 111 6.00 2.09 -2.07
C HIS A 111 7.12 2.03 -3.11
N LEU A 112 7.78 0.87 -3.29
CA LEU A 112 8.90 0.72 -4.21
C LEU A 112 8.47 0.67 -5.69
N ASP A 113 7.27 0.16 -5.98
CA ASP A 113 6.92 -0.29 -7.34
C ASP A 113 6.65 0.85 -8.33
N ASP A 114 6.00 1.96 -7.94
CA ASP A 114 5.71 3.07 -8.86
C ASP A 114 5.49 4.42 -8.14
N PRO A 115 6.56 5.23 -7.97
CA PRO A 115 6.46 6.53 -7.30
C PRO A 115 5.51 7.51 -8.00
N GLN A 116 5.38 7.44 -9.34
CA GLN A 116 4.52 8.35 -10.09
C GLN A 116 3.05 7.97 -9.92
N LEU A 117 2.72 6.68 -9.95
CA LEU A 117 1.38 6.21 -9.65
C LEU A 117 0.97 6.58 -8.21
N LEU A 118 1.87 6.39 -7.24
CA LEU A 118 1.65 6.78 -5.86
C LEU A 118 1.29 8.28 -5.75
N ARG A 119 2.05 9.11 -6.45
CA ARG A 119 1.78 10.56 -6.51
C ARG A 119 0.39 10.86 -7.08
N VAL A 120 0.00 10.19 -8.18
CA VAL A 120 -1.34 10.36 -8.77
C VAL A 120 -2.43 9.93 -7.79
N MET A 121 -2.26 8.79 -7.11
CA MET A 121 -3.22 8.31 -6.11
C MET A 121 -3.41 9.30 -4.96
N MET A 122 -2.32 9.89 -4.47
CA MET A 122 -2.36 10.83 -3.34
C MET A 122 -2.91 12.21 -3.71
N GLU A 123 -2.51 12.76 -4.86
CA GLU A 123 -2.85 14.12 -5.24
C GLU A 123 -4.19 14.23 -5.98
N GLN A 124 -4.56 13.18 -6.72
CA GLN A 124 -5.65 13.23 -7.70
C GLN A 124 -6.67 12.08 -7.54
N GLY A 125 -6.45 11.18 -6.57
CA GLY A 125 -7.35 10.06 -6.33
C GLY A 125 -8.73 10.51 -5.88
N PRO A 126 -9.81 9.84 -6.34
CA PRO A 126 -11.16 10.11 -5.87
C PRO A 126 -11.27 9.86 -4.37
N ARG A 127 -11.89 10.78 -3.64
CA ARG A 127 -12.17 10.65 -2.22
C ARG A 127 -13.42 9.79 -1.99
N ALA A 128 -13.32 8.51 -2.34
CA ALA A 128 -14.40 7.56 -2.11
C ALA A 128 -14.57 7.31 -0.60
N PRO A 129 -15.77 7.51 -0.03
CA PRO A 129 -16.00 7.36 1.42
C PRO A 129 -15.55 6.00 1.95
N GLU A 130 -15.78 4.93 1.20
CA GLU A 130 -15.43 3.55 1.57
C GLU A 130 -13.91 3.37 1.73
N ILE A 131 -13.11 4.03 0.88
CA ILE A 131 -11.64 4.00 0.99
C ILE A 131 -11.20 4.81 2.20
N LEU A 132 -11.74 6.00 2.39
CA LEU A 132 -11.40 6.86 3.52
C LEU A 132 -11.73 6.17 4.86
N ASP A 133 -12.86 5.48 4.94
CA ASP A 133 -13.25 4.70 6.12
C ASP A 133 -12.28 3.53 6.38
N ARG A 134 -11.83 2.84 5.33
CA ARG A 134 -10.84 1.76 5.46
C ARG A 134 -9.50 2.28 5.92
N ILE A 135 -9.00 3.36 5.33
CA ILE A 135 -7.75 4.02 5.74
C ILE A 135 -7.83 4.40 7.22
N SER A 136 -8.91 5.09 7.62
CA SER A 136 -9.09 5.54 9.00
C SER A 136 -9.21 4.41 10.01
N ARG A 137 -9.80 3.28 9.62
CA ARG A 137 -9.90 2.09 10.48
C ARG A 137 -8.53 1.46 10.66
N HIS A 138 -7.82 1.23 9.58
CA HIS A 138 -6.48 0.64 9.61
C HIS A 138 -5.47 1.51 10.37
N GLU A 139 -5.55 2.83 10.20
CA GLU A 139 -4.73 3.78 10.97
C GLU A 139 -4.99 3.66 12.49
N ARG A 140 -6.26 3.60 12.90
CA ARG A 140 -6.61 3.41 14.32
C ARG A 140 -6.09 2.09 14.89
N GLU A 141 -6.24 1.00 14.15
CA GLU A 141 -5.75 -0.33 14.56
C GLU A 141 -4.24 -0.33 14.73
N ARG A 142 -3.52 0.29 13.80
CA ARG A 142 -2.06 0.45 13.86
C ARG A 142 -1.62 1.32 15.03
N ILE A 143 -2.28 2.45 15.26
CA ILE A 143 -2.00 3.32 16.42
C ILE A 143 -2.19 2.54 17.72
N ALA A 144 -3.26 1.76 17.84
CA ALA A 144 -3.53 0.95 19.03
C ALA A 144 -2.43 -0.11 19.26
N HIS A 145 -1.98 -0.78 18.20
CA HIS A 145 -0.91 -1.77 18.27
C HIS A 145 0.42 -1.13 18.70
N VAL A 146 0.82 -0.04 18.04
CA VAL A 146 2.07 0.68 18.34
C VAL A 146 2.03 1.30 19.75
N HIS A 147 0.88 1.80 20.19
CA HIS A 147 0.70 2.30 21.55
C HIS A 147 0.93 1.20 22.60
N ALA A 148 0.33 0.01 22.40
CA ALA A 148 0.51 -1.11 23.31
C ALA A 148 2.00 -1.54 23.39
N LEU A 149 2.70 -1.55 22.25
CA LEU A 149 4.12 -1.83 22.19
C LEU A 149 4.94 -0.78 22.95
N PHE A 150 4.71 0.51 22.73
CA PHE A 150 5.46 1.57 23.40
C PHE A 150 5.20 1.61 24.91
N ALA A 151 3.99 1.32 25.35
CA ALA A 151 3.64 1.27 26.77
C ALA A 151 4.39 0.16 27.54
N GLY A 152 4.78 -0.92 26.85
CA GLY A 152 5.51 -2.04 27.44
C GLY A 152 7.03 -2.02 27.19
N HIS A 153 7.55 -1.17 26.32
CA HIS A 153 8.94 -1.24 25.90
C HIS A 153 9.89 -0.48 26.87
N PRO A 154 10.96 -1.12 27.38
CA PRO A 154 11.82 -0.55 28.41
C PRO A 154 12.65 0.67 27.95
N GLU A 155 12.89 0.83 26.65
CA GLU A 155 13.64 1.96 26.10
C GLU A 155 12.77 3.19 25.84
N VAL A 156 11.44 3.07 25.83
CA VAL A 156 10.54 4.20 25.60
C VAL A 156 10.46 5.09 26.84
N ARG A 157 10.80 6.37 26.70
CA ARG A 157 10.92 7.37 27.78
C ARG A 157 9.90 8.51 27.69
N VAL A 158 9.15 8.60 26.58
CA VAL A 158 8.12 9.64 26.40
C VAL A 158 6.98 9.46 27.40
N ALA A 159 6.47 10.56 27.95
CA ALA A 159 5.43 10.54 28.97
C ALA A 159 4.06 10.06 28.40
N ASP A 160 3.72 10.45 27.17
CA ASP A 160 2.47 10.10 26.51
C ASP A 160 2.72 9.15 25.33
N THR A 161 2.67 7.85 25.62
CA THR A 161 2.89 6.81 24.61
C THR A 161 1.77 6.74 23.58
N HIS A 162 0.55 7.21 23.89
CA HIS A 162 -0.53 7.25 22.92
C HIS A 162 -0.29 8.33 21.86
N VAL A 163 0.05 9.55 22.29
CA VAL A 163 0.43 10.62 21.34
C VAL A 163 1.69 10.25 20.57
N ALA A 164 2.68 9.62 21.20
CA ALA A 164 3.89 9.15 20.55
C ALA A 164 3.57 8.12 19.45
N ALA A 165 2.70 7.16 19.70
CA ALA A 165 2.27 6.18 18.70
C ALA A 165 1.60 6.86 17.49
N ARG A 166 0.73 7.84 17.73
CA ARG A 166 0.10 8.63 16.65
C ARG A 166 1.14 9.39 15.83
N LEU A 167 2.10 10.04 16.48
CA LEU A 167 3.16 10.77 15.79
C LEU A 167 4.04 9.85 14.95
N VAL A 168 4.46 8.70 15.49
CA VAL A 168 5.30 7.75 14.79
C VAL A 168 4.57 7.18 13.57
N VAL A 169 3.34 6.69 13.74
CA VAL A 169 2.54 6.13 12.64
C VAL A 169 2.32 7.18 11.55
N ALA A 170 1.85 8.37 11.90
CA ALA A 170 1.59 9.43 10.94
C ALA A 170 2.87 9.93 10.25
N THR A 171 4.00 10.01 10.99
CA THR A 171 5.29 10.45 10.43
C THR A 171 5.81 9.44 9.42
N ILE A 172 5.84 8.15 9.75
CA ILE A 172 6.30 7.10 8.83
C ILE A 172 5.46 7.13 7.55
N GLU A 173 4.13 7.14 7.66
CA GLU A 173 3.25 7.16 6.51
C GLU A 173 3.45 8.40 5.64
N LEU A 174 3.29 9.57 6.24
CA LEU A 174 3.32 10.81 5.49
C LEU A 174 4.69 11.07 4.85
N VAL A 175 5.77 10.84 5.61
CA VAL A 175 7.14 11.12 5.14
C VAL A 175 7.57 10.12 4.08
N VAL A 176 7.31 8.82 4.28
CA VAL A 176 7.63 7.80 3.27
C VAL A 176 6.85 8.06 1.98
N HIS A 177 5.53 8.25 2.04
CA HIS A 177 4.72 8.57 0.87
C HIS A 177 5.25 9.81 0.13
N ARG A 178 5.49 10.90 0.87
CA ARG A 178 5.87 12.17 0.26
C ARG A 178 7.25 12.12 -0.40
N LEU A 179 8.25 11.51 0.27
CA LEU A 179 9.61 11.43 -0.25
C LEU A 179 9.73 10.40 -1.38
N ARG A 180 8.97 9.30 -1.33
CA ARG A 180 8.94 8.32 -2.43
C ARG A 180 8.25 8.85 -3.67
N ALA A 181 7.21 9.69 -3.53
CA ALA A 181 6.52 10.34 -4.63
C ALA A 181 7.25 11.61 -5.14
N ALA A 182 8.36 12.03 -4.52
CA ALA A 182 9.10 13.21 -4.93
C ALA A 182 9.78 13.01 -6.29
N PRO A 183 9.89 14.08 -7.12
CA PRO A 183 10.58 14.00 -8.40
C PRO A 183 12.11 13.84 -8.26
N ASP A 184 12.66 14.20 -7.11
CA ASP A 184 14.06 14.02 -6.73
C ASP A 184 14.16 13.12 -5.50
N PRO A 185 14.16 11.79 -5.70
CA PRO A 185 14.11 10.84 -4.60
C PRO A 185 15.45 10.81 -3.84
N VAL A 186 15.36 10.88 -2.52
CA VAL A 186 16.50 10.64 -1.63
C VAL A 186 16.91 9.17 -1.71
N ASP A 187 18.21 8.90 -1.57
CA ASP A 187 18.72 7.54 -1.42
C ASP A 187 17.97 6.79 -0.30
N THR A 188 17.47 5.60 -0.64
CA THR A 188 16.56 4.87 0.24
C THR A 188 17.22 4.46 1.56
N ALA A 189 18.48 4.01 1.53
CA ALA A 189 19.19 3.57 2.73
C ALA A 189 19.51 4.76 3.65
N ARG A 190 19.92 5.87 3.08
CA ARG A 190 20.17 7.12 3.82
C ARG A 190 18.87 7.65 4.43
N PHE A 191 17.79 7.66 3.67
CA PHE A 191 16.47 8.08 4.14
C PHE A 191 15.98 7.19 5.30
N GLU A 192 16.06 5.86 5.16
CA GLU A 192 15.73 4.91 6.22
C GLU A 192 16.48 5.22 7.51
N ASN A 193 17.81 5.35 7.43
CA ASN A 193 18.64 5.58 8.60
C ASN A 193 18.31 6.89 9.33
N GLU A 194 18.11 7.99 8.62
CA GLU A 194 17.75 9.27 9.22
C GLU A 194 16.36 9.24 9.87
N LEU A 195 15.37 8.60 9.22
CA LEU A 195 14.02 8.48 9.76
C LEU A 195 14.02 7.60 11.03
N VAL A 196 14.74 6.48 11.01
CA VAL A 196 14.90 5.60 12.18
C VAL A 196 15.59 6.35 13.33
N ALA A 197 16.69 7.04 13.07
CA ALA A 197 17.41 7.80 14.09
C ALA A 197 16.54 8.90 14.72
N MET A 198 15.79 9.63 13.89
CA MET A 198 14.86 10.67 14.34
C MET A 198 13.77 10.13 15.27
N LEU A 199 13.11 9.03 14.86
CA LEU A 199 12.00 8.46 15.62
C LEU A 199 12.50 7.78 16.91
N THR A 200 13.61 7.04 16.86
CA THR A 200 14.21 6.42 18.04
C THR A 200 14.69 7.48 19.02
N GLY A 201 15.36 8.52 18.54
CA GLY A 201 15.79 9.65 19.39
C GLY A 201 14.62 10.33 20.09
N TYR A 202 13.50 10.56 19.39
CA TYR A 202 12.29 11.10 19.99
C TYR A 202 11.73 10.21 21.11
N LEU A 203 11.66 8.89 20.89
CA LEU A 203 11.05 7.94 21.82
C LEU A 203 11.92 7.67 23.07
N THR A 204 13.25 7.76 22.95
CA THR A 204 14.20 7.47 24.03
C THR A 204 14.59 8.70 24.86
N THR A 205 14.22 9.92 24.43
CA THR A 205 14.50 11.13 25.18
C THR A 205 13.46 11.35 26.27
N ALA A 206 13.92 11.33 27.52
CA ALA A 206 13.08 11.71 28.67
C ALA A 206 12.69 13.20 28.58
N ARG A 207 11.42 13.50 28.77
CA ARG A 207 10.88 14.86 28.86
C ARG A 207 10.15 15.05 30.18
#